data_a936d4e822689be2a4b1aa3981d49d87
#
_entry.id   a936d4e822689be2a4b1aa3981d49d87
#
_cell.length_a   1.000
_cell.length_b   1.000
_cell.length_c   1.000
_cell.angle_alpha   90.00
_cell.angle_beta   90.00
_cell.angle_gamma   90.00
#
_symmetry.space_group_name_H-M   'P 1'
#
loop_
_entity.id
_entity.type
_entity.pdbx_description
1 polymer ?
#
loop_
_entity_poly.entity_id
_entity_poly.type
_entity_poly.pdbx_seq_one_letter_code
_entity_poly.pdbx_strand_id
1 'polypeptide(L)'
;MKRPRVLDLFCGAGGASMGYHRAGFDVVGVDIVRRASYPFPFVQGDALDAAREMCQDFDLVHYSPPCQASCALTKGTNRGRRHHVDLIPQVRDVCEWYGVPYVIENVQGARLRKDLTLCGEMFGLSVIRHRHFEIGLYWQPTPIAHKPHRGPVRGWRHGVWRDGPYIAAYGKGGGKGTVAEMQRAMDITWTDAHEELTEAIPPAYTQHIARDFIADGWGAGFEPSPAVRLRTLARPSPHPGELAVAA
;
A
#
# COMPACT_ATOMS: atom_id res chain seq x y z
N MET A 1 13.60 -19.46 -14.06
CA MET A 1 12.36 -19.53 -13.24
C MET A 1 11.42 -18.43 -13.71
N LYS A 2 10.11 -18.70 -13.72
CA LYS A 2 9.07 -17.69 -14.03
C LYS A 2 9.03 -16.66 -12.89
N ARG A 3 8.96 -15.37 -13.21
CA ARG A 3 8.84 -14.32 -12.19
C ARG A 3 7.46 -14.38 -11.53
N PRO A 4 7.34 -14.22 -10.22
CA PRO A 4 6.05 -14.11 -9.58
C PRO A 4 5.32 -12.84 -10.05
N ARG A 5 4.01 -12.86 -10.03
CA ARG A 5 3.16 -11.78 -10.50
C ARG A 5 2.44 -11.12 -9.31
N VAL A 6 2.39 -9.79 -9.30
CA VAL A 6 1.63 -9.03 -8.30
C VAL A 6 0.62 -8.10 -8.97
N LEU A 7 -0.59 -8.09 -8.44
CA LEU A 7 -1.64 -7.12 -8.75
C LEU A 7 -1.62 -6.02 -7.70
N ASP A 8 -1.30 -4.78 -8.10
CA ASP A 8 -1.25 -3.62 -7.21
C ASP A 8 -2.50 -2.77 -7.40
N LEU A 9 -3.42 -2.85 -6.45
CA LEU A 9 -4.74 -2.21 -6.46
C LEU A 9 -4.70 -0.91 -5.66
N PHE A 10 -5.35 0.13 -6.20
CA PHE A 10 -5.19 1.53 -5.77
C PHE A 10 -3.73 1.99 -5.93
N CYS A 11 -3.11 1.65 -7.06
CA CYS A 11 -1.66 1.72 -7.25
C CYS A 11 -1.09 3.15 -7.29
N GLY A 12 -1.92 4.17 -7.50
CA GLY A 12 -1.51 5.57 -7.54
C GLY A 12 -0.33 5.81 -8.47
N ALA A 13 0.74 6.41 -7.95
CA ALA A 13 1.97 6.66 -8.70
C ALA A 13 2.94 5.46 -8.76
N GLY A 14 2.58 4.31 -8.18
CA GLY A 14 3.38 3.09 -8.28
C GLY A 14 4.51 2.97 -7.26
N GLY A 15 4.41 3.61 -6.10
CA GLY A 15 5.40 3.45 -5.03
C GLY A 15 5.50 2.02 -4.53
N ALA A 16 4.36 1.37 -4.26
CA ALA A 16 4.27 -0.03 -3.90
C ALA A 16 4.72 -0.93 -5.07
N SER A 17 4.20 -0.68 -6.26
CA SER A 17 4.55 -1.38 -7.51
C SER A 17 6.06 -1.46 -7.73
N MET A 18 6.76 -0.34 -7.57
CA MET A 18 8.22 -0.28 -7.78
C MET A 18 8.98 -1.16 -6.78
N GLY A 19 8.52 -1.27 -5.54
CA GLY A 19 9.15 -2.14 -4.55
C GLY A 19 9.01 -3.62 -4.93
N TYR A 20 7.84 -4.04 -5.36
CA TYR A 20 7.63 -5.40 -5.89
C TYR A 20 8.49 -5.68 -7.13
N HIS A 21 8.52 -4.72 -8.07
CA HIS A 21 9.36 -4.85 -9.26
C HIS A 21 10.84 -5.03 -8.92
N ARG A 22 11.37 -4.22 -7.99
CA ARG A 22 12.77 -4.33 -7.52
C ARG A 22 13.07 -5.64 -6.81
N ALA A 23 12.07 -6.29 -6.24
CA ALA A 23 12.19 -7.63 -5.66
C ALA A 23 12.10 -8.75 -6.70
N GLY A 24 11.74 -8.45 -7.95
CA GLY A 24 11.71 -9.43 -9.04
C GLY A 24 10.30 -9.86 -9.49
N PHE A 25 9.25 -9.17 -9.07
CA PHE A 25 7.89 -9.43 -9.54
C PHE A 25 7.61 -8.80 -10.90
N ASP A 26 6.71 -9.43 -11.66
CA ASP A 26 6.00 -8.80 -12.76
C ASP A 26 4.75 -8.11 -12.18
N VAL A 27 4.62 -6.80 -12.41
CA VAL A 27 3.63 -5.95 -11.77
C VAL A 27 2.56 -5.52 -12.75
N VAL A 28 1.29 -5.57 -12.33
CA VAL A 28 0.16 -4.91 -12.99
C VAL A 28 -0.52 -4.00 -11.97
N GLY A 29 -0.69 -2.73 -12.31
CA GLY A 29 -1.38 -1.76 -11.46
C GLY A 29 -2.81 -1.50 -11.90
N VAL A 30 -3.69 -1.25 -10.94
CA VAL A 30 -5.08 -0.85 -11.16
C VAL A 30 -5.38 0.39 -10.34
N ASP A 31 -5.96 1.40 -10.97
CA ASP A 31 -6.48 2.58 -10.29
C ASP A 31 -7.62 3.19 -11.13
N ILE A 32 -8.53 3.90 -10.50
CA ILE A 32 -9.60 4.61 -11.18
C ILE A 32 -9.06 5.81 -11.99
N VAL A 33 -7.91 6.36 -11.56
CA VAL A 33 -7.24 7.48 -12.23
C VAL A 33 -5.93 7.01 -12.85
N ARG A 34 -5.84 7.07 -14.18
CA ARG A 34 -4.58 6.83 -14.87
C ARG A 34 -3.60 7.97 -14.61
N ARG A 35 -2.41 7.63 -14.12
CA ARG A 35 -1.30 8.58 -13.95
C ARG A 35 -0.27 8.35 -15.06
N ALA A 36 0.12 9.42 -15.74
CA ALA A 36 1.08 9.34 -16.86
C ALA A 36 2.47 8.86 -16.43
N SER A 37 2.82 9.10 -15.17
CA SER A 37 4.09 8.71 -14.55
C SER A 37 4.14 7.24 -14.12
N TYR A 38 3.02 6.51 -14.11
CA TYR A 38 2.99 5.12 -13.65
C TYR A 38 3.85 4.21 -14.57
N PRO A 39 4.89 3.53 -14.04
CA PRO A 39 5.93 2.93 -14.88
C PRO A 39 5.67 1.47 -15.30
N PHE A 40 4.50 0.90 -14.99
CA PHE A 40 4.20 -0.51 -15.26
C PHE A 40 2.92 -0.68 -16.09
N PRO A 41 2.61 -1.90 -16.57
CA PRO A 41 1.29 -2.23 -17.12
C PRO A 41 0.16 -1.77 -16.21
N PHE A 42 -0.87 -1.14 -16.79
CA PHE A 42 -1.92 -0.45 -16.04
C PHE A 42 -3.30 -0.75 -16.60
N VAL A 43 -4.22 -1.09 -15.73
CA VAL A 43 -5.65 -1.22 -15.99
C VAL A 43 -6.39 -0.07 -15.30
N GLN A 44 -7.14 0.72 -16.06
CA GLN A 44 -7.98 1.75 -15.48
C GLN A 44 -9.35 1.18 -15.12
N GLY A 45 -9.71 1.22 -13.84
CA GLY A 45 -10.97 0.69 -13.36
C GLY A 45 -11.12 0.75 -11.85
N ASP A 46 -12.28 0.28 -11.37
CA ASP A 46 -12.49 0.09 -9.94
C ASP A 46 -11.62 -1.06 -9.42
N ALA A 47 -10.94 -0.81 -8.31
CA ALA A 47 -9.98 -1.77 -7.76
C ALA A 47 -10.64 -3.04 -7.19
N LEU A 48 -11.85 -2.93 -6.63
CA LEU A 48 -12.57 -4.08 -6.11
C LEU A 48 -13.15 -4.96 -7.23
N ASP A 49 -13.62 -4.35 -8.30
CA ASP A 49 -14.09 -5.07 -9.48
C ASP A 49 -12.92 -5.79 -10.17
N ALA A 50 -11.80 -5.10 -10.39
CA ALA A 50 -10.59 -5.72 -10.93
C ALA A 50 -10.07 -6.86 -10.04
N ALA A 51 -10.16 -6.72 -8.71
CA ALA A 51 -9.80 -7.80 -7.79
C ALA A 51 -10.66 -9.04 -8.01
N ARG A 52 -11.98 -8.89 -8.14
CA ARG A 52 -12.92 -10.01 -8.37
C ARG A 52 -12.67 -10.71 -9.70
N GLU A 53 -12.30 -9.93 -10.72
CA GLU A 53 -12.12 -10.44 -12.08
C GLU A 53 -10.78 -11.14 -12.30
N MET A 54 -9.69 -10.66 -11.68
CA MET A 54 -8.37 -11.06 -12.11
C MET A 54 -7.39 -11.45 -10.98
N CYS A 55 -7.75 -11.35 -9.69
CA CYS A 55 -6.79 -11.62 -8.60
C CYS A 55 -6.22 -13.05 -8.65
N GLN A 56 -6.97 -14.03 -9.14
CA GLN A 56 -6.54 -15.44 -9.23
C GLN A 56 -5.43 -15.67 -10.27
N ASP A 57 -5.17 -14.71 -11.16
CA ASP A 57 -4.09 -14.78 -12.14
C ASP A 57 -2.75 -14.30 -11.56
N PHE A 58 -2.70 -13.94 -10.27
CA PHE A 58 -1.54 -13.37 -9.59
C PHE A 58 -1.14 -14.20 -8.39
N ASP A 59 0.16 -14.19 -8.09
CA ASP A 59 0.72 -14.89 -6.92
C ASP A 59 0.51 -14.08 -5.63
N LEU A 60 0.38 -12.75 -5.74
CA LEU A 60 0.18 -11.82 -4.64
C LEU A 60 -0.72 -10.66 -5.08
N VAL A 61 -1.57 -10.18 -4.17
CA VAL A 61 -2.36 -8.96 -4.39
C VAL A 61 -2.01 -7.92 -3.32
N HIS A 62 -1.67 -6.72 -3.76
CA HIS A 62 -1.45 -5.57 -2.88
C HIS A 62 -2.63 -4.60 -2.98
N TYR A 63 -3.05 -4.08 -1.83
CA TYR A 63 -4.13 -3.10 -1.73
C TYR A 63 -3.68 -1.90 -0.90
N SER A 64 -3.78 -0.70 -1.47
CA SER A 64 -3.59 0.57 -0.75
C SER A 64 -4.89 1.39 -0.78
N PRO A 65 -5.98 0.94 -0.13
CA PRO A 65 -7.27 1.60 -0.23
C PRO A 65 -7.20 3.02 0.35
N PRO A 66 -8.03 3.97 -0.14
CA PRO A 66 -8.01 5.37 0.26
C PRO A 66 -8.07 5.55 1.79
N CYS A 67 -7.08 6.23 2.34
CA CYS A 67 -6.94 6.47 3.79
C CYS A 67 -7.85 7.58 4.35
N GLN A 68 -8.64 8.23 3.51
CA GLN A 68 -9.40 9.43 3.85
C GLN A 68 -10.42 9.23 4.98
N ALA A 69 -10.97 8.03 5.13
CA ALA A 69 -11.84 7.67 6.24
C ALA A 69 -11.10 7.61 7.61
N SER A 70 -9.80 7.36 7.59
CA SER A 70 -8.99 7.05 8.78
C SER A 70 -7.88 8.06 9.07
N CYS A 71 -7.62 9.00 8.15
CA CYS A 71 -6.51 9.95 8.26
C CYS A 71 -6.75 10.99 9.36
N ALA A 72 -5.72 11.27 10.18
CA ALA A 72 -5.77 12.30 11.22
C ALA A 72 -6.10 13.71 10.68
N LEU A 73 -5.71 14.00 9.43
CA LEU A 73 -6.02 15.28 8.77
C LEU A 73 -7.50 15.44 8.44
N THR A 74 -8.24 14.35 8.23
CA THR A 74 -9.69 14.37 8.00
C THR A 74 -10.48 14.42 9.31
N LYS A 75 -9.91 13.92 10.40
CA LYS A 75 -10.53 13.97 11.74
C LYS A 75 -10.46 15.36 12.39
N GLY A 76 -9.63 16.27 11.86
CA GLY A 76 -9.46 17.66 12.32
C GLY A 76 -10.46 18.64 11.69
N THR A 77 -9.96 19.67 10.99
CA THR A 77 -10.71 20.79 10.40
C THR A 77 -11.74 20.40 9.33
N ASN A 78 -11.66 19.19 8.77
CA ASN A 78 -12.57 18.71 7.72
C ASN A 78 -13.63 17.70 8.23
N ARG A 79 -13.81 17.58 9.54
CA ARG A 79 -14.78 16.68 10.14
C ARG A 79 -16.20 17.02 9.64
N GLY A 80 -16.85 16.03 9.00
CA GLY A 80 -18.24 16.15 8.52
C GLY A 80 -18.42 16.74 7.12
N ARG A 81 -17.36 17.10 6.40
CA ARG A 81 -17.49 17.67 5.04
C ARG A 81 -17.61 16.66 3.91
N ARG A 82 -17.15 15.41 4.09
CA ARG A 82 -17.29 14.29 3.12
C ARG A 82 -17.41 12.97 3.90
N HIS A 83 -18.40 12.18 3.56
CA HIS A 83 -18.45 10.77 3.97
C HIS A 83 -17.43 9.99 3.12
N HIS A 84 -16.35 9.55 3.74
CA HIS A 84 -15.40 8.65 3.10
C HIS A 84 -15.70 7.22 3.55
N VAL A 85 -15.96 6.36 2.58
CA VAL A 85 -16.21 4.94 2.84
C VAL A 85 -14.87 4.28 3.23
N ASP A 86 -14.90 3.49 4.30
CA ASP A 86 -13.77 2.63 4.67
C ASP A 86 -13.85 1.35 3.82
N LEU A 87 -12.95 1.22 2.86
CA LEU A 87 -12.92 0.07 1.93
C LEU A 87 -12.15 -1.14 2.47
N ILE A 88 -11.47 -1.02 3.63
CA ILE A 88 -10.67 -2.12 4.19
C ILE A 88 -11.49 -3.39 4.44
N PRO A 89 -12.72 -3.33 5.00
CA PRO A 89 -13.54 -4.53 5.15
C PRO A 89 -13.83 -5.23 3.83
N GLN A 90 -14.26 -4.48 2.79
CA GLN A 90 -14.57 -5.04 1.48
C GLN A 90 -13.33 -5.65 0.79
N VAL A 91 -12.17 -4.98 0.91
CA VAL A 91 -10.89 -5.50 0.42
C VAL A 91 -10.58 -6.84 1.08
N ARG A 92 -10.71 -6.93 2.41
CA ARG A 92 -10.44 -8.17 3.16
C ARG A 92 -11.38 -9.29 2.72
N ASP A 93 -12.67 -9.00 2.57
CA ASP A 93 -13.66 -9.99 2.13
C ASP A 93 -13.32 -10.56 0.74
N VAL A 94 -12.90 -9.72 -0.20
CA VAL A 94 -12.45 -10.17 -1.53
C VAL A 94 -11.22 -11.06 -1.41
N CYS A 95 -10.20 -10.66 -0.64
CA CYS A 95 -8.97 -11.43 -0.48
C CYS A 95 -9.24 -12.82 0.13
N GLU A 96 -10.03 -12.86 1.20
CA GLU A 96 -10.38 -14.11 1.88
C GLU A 96 -11.24 -15.02 1.02
N TRP A 97 -12.12 -14.41 0.21
CA TRP A 97 -12.98 -15.16 -0.72
C TRP A 97 -12.17 -15.92 -1.76
N TYR A 98 -11.27 -15.23 -2.45
CA TYR A 98 -10.51 -15.83 -3.55
C TYR A 98 -9.30 -16.64 -3.08
N GLY A 99 -8.92 -16.53 -1.80
CA GLY A 99 -7.82 -17.31 -1.23
C GLY A 99 -6.45 -16.99 -1.83
N VAL A 100 -6.27 -15.79 -2.37
CA VAL A 100 -4.98 -15.32 -2.92
C VAL A 100 -4.19 -14.60 -1.83
N PRO A 101 -2.88 -14.87 -1.67
CA PRO A 101 -2.04 -14.12 -0.74
C PRO A 101 -2.17 -12.60 -0.95
N TYR A 102 -2.26 -11.85 0.16
CA TYR A 102 -2.50 -10.42 0.05
C TYR A 102 -1.75 -9.59 1.07
N VAL A 103 -1.57 -8.33 0.72
CA VAL A 103 -1.06 -7.25 1.57
C VAL A 103 -2.05 -6.10 1.52
N ILE A 104 -2.55 -5.64 2.67
CA ILE A 104 -3.33 -4.40 2.78
C ILE A 104 -2.46 -3.36 3.47
N GLU A 105 -2.19 -2.25 2.81
CA GLU A 105 -1.44 -1.11 3.35
C GLU A 105 -2.37 0.02 3.76
N ASN A 106 -2.10 0.67 4.89
CA ASN A 106 -2.76 1.94 5.19
C ASN A 106 -1.99 2.77 6.23
N VAL A 107 -2.47 4.00 6.47
CA VAL A 107 -1.93 4.95 7.44
C VAL A 107 -2.17 4.50 8.89
N GLN A 108 -1.42 5.10 9.83
CA GLN A 108 -1.72 4.98 11.25
C GLN A 108 -3.12 5.49 11.54
N GLY A 109 -3.91 4.69 12.24
CA GLY A 109 -5.31 4.98 12.56
C GLY A 109 -6.33 4.29 11.68
N ALA A 110 -5.93 3.62 10.61
CA ALA A 110 -6.81 2.74 9.84
C ALA A 110 -7.16 1.45 10.63
N ARG A 111 -8.32 0.87 10.32
CA ARG A 111 -8.84 -0.32 11.00
C ARG A 111 -8.38 -1.62 10.32
N LEU A 112 -7.06 -1.86 10.31
CA LEU A 112 -6.49 -3.11 9.81
C LEU A 112 -5.71 -3.82 10.90
N ARG A 113 -5.44 -5.12 10.73
CA ARG A 113 -4.45 -5.82 11.54
C ARG A 113 -3.09 -5.17 11.31
N LYS A 114 -2.30 -5.07 12.38
CA LYS A 114 -0.97 -4.46 12.32
C LYS A 114 0.08 -5.56 12.39
N ASP A 115 0.09 -6.40 11.36
CA ASP A 115 1.02 -7.53 11.30
C ASP A 115 2.45 -7.04 11.09
N LEU A 116 2.61 -5.92 10.34
CA LEU A 116 3.89 -5.25 10.14
C LEU A 116 3.70 -3.73 10.18
N THR A 117 4.66 -3.03 10.76
CA THR A 117 4.74 -1.56 10.71
C THR A 117 6.09 -1.15 10.16
N LEU A 118 6.10 -0.36 9.08
CA LEU A 118 7.31 0.13 8.44
C LEU A 118 7.40 1.66 8.49
N CYS A 119 8.63 2.16 8.53
CA CYS A 119 8.97 3.57 8.50
C CYS A 119 10.18 3.79 7.60
N GLY A 120 10.27 4.93 6.91
CA GLY A 120 11.41 5.25 6.04
C GLY A 120 12.75 5.16 6.73
N GLU A 121 12.82 5.53 8.01
CA GLU A 121 14.04 5.42 8.82
C GLU A 121 14.60 3.99 8.88
N MET A 122 13.75 2.98 8.89
CA MET A 122 14.16 1.56 8.95
C MET A 122 14.95 1.15 7.70
N PHE A 123 14.82 1.90 6.62
CA PHE A 123 15.48 1.69 5.32
C PHE A 123 16.53 2.76 5.00
N GLY A 124 16.92 3.59 6.00
CA GLY A 124 17.88 4.68 5.80
C GLY A 124 17.35 5.86 4.98
N LEU A 125 16.04 5.93 4.74
CA LEU A 125 15.41 7.04 4.03
C LEU A 125 15.28 8.29 4.90
N SER A 126 15.27 9.47 4.26
CA SER A 126 15.11 10.75 4.95
C SER A 126 13.64 11.18 5.09
N VAL A 127 12.75 10.22 5.38
CA VAL A 127 11.32 10.45 5.59
C VAL A 127 10.80 9.65 6.78
N ILE A 128 10.03 10.29 7.65
CA ILE A 128 9.21 9.61 8.66
C ILE A 128 7.83 9.38 8.05
N ARG A 129 7.56 8.14 7.65
CA ARG A 129 6.32 7.76 7.00
C ARG A 129 5.86 6.39 7.47
N HIS A 130 5.29 6.33 8.66
CA HIS A 130 4.78 5.07 9.20
C HIS A 130 3.60 4.57 8.39
N ARG A 131 3.64 3.27 8.04
CA ARG A 131 2.57 2.54 7.42
C ARG A 131 2.37 1.22 8.12
N HIS A 132 1.10 0.84 8.25
CA HIS A 132 0.71 -0.46 8.75
C HIS A 132 0.35 -1.36 7.59
N PHE A 133 0.72 -2.63 7.73
CA PHE A 133 0.44 -3.66 6.75
C PHE A 133 -0.28 -4.81 7.44
N GLU A 134 -1.38 -5.24 6.84
CA GLU A 134 -2.06 -6.49 7.15
C GLU A 134 -1.64 -7.51 6.11
N ILE A 135 -1.18 -8.66 6.56
CA ILE A 135 -0.64 -9.73 5.71
C ILE A 135 -1.61 -10.92 5.80
N GLY A 136 -2.10 -11.38 4.65
CA GLY A 136 -3.08 -12.45 4.59
C GLY A 136 -2.54 -13.75 4.03
N LEU A 137 -3.18 -14.85 4.46
CA LEU A 137 -2.94 -16.21 4.01
C LEU A 137 -1.54 -16.78 4.33
N TYR A 138 -1.31 -17.05 5.64
CA TYR A 138 -0.32 -18.00 6.15
C TYR A 138 1.16 -17.66 5.90
N TRP A 139 1.51 -16.43 5.63
CA TRP A 139 2.89 -15.97 5.57
C TRP A 139 3.08 -14.69 6.39
N GLN A 140 4.31 -14.41 6.80
CA GLN A 140 4.61 -13.22 7.61
C GLN A 140 5.98 -12.68 7.20
N PRO A 141 6.08 -11.41 6.79
CA PRO A 141 7.37 -10.77 6.57
C PRO A 141 8.17 -10.67 7.86
N THR A 142 9.48 -10.73 7.75
CA THR A 142 10.40 -10.58 8.87
C THR A 142 10.26 -9.18 9.50
N PRO A 143 9.97 -9.07 10.79
CA PRO A 143 9.90 -7.77 11.45
C PRO A 143 11.26 -7.07 11.45
N ILE A 144 11.28 -5.78 11.13
CA ILE A 144 12.45 -4.92 11.27
C ILE A 144 12.32 -4.11 12.56
N ALA A 145 13.35 -4.10 13.39
CA ALA A 145 13.36 -3.28 14.60
C ALA A 145 13.35 -1.79 14.26
N HIS A 146 12.36 -1.07 14.79
CA HIS A 146 12.26 0.37 14.64
C HIS A 146 13.11 1.07 15.71
N LYS A 147 14.23 1.66 15.30
CA LYS A 147 15.06 2.49 16.18
C LYS A 147 14.41 3.85 16.40
N PRO A 148 14.73 4.56 17.52
CA PRO A 148 14.31 5.94 17.70
C PRO A 148 14.74 6.81 16.51
N HIS A 149 13.88 7.75 16.11
CA HIS A 149 14.20 8.67 15.02
C HIS A 149 15.39 9.55 15.39
N ARG A 150 16.27 9.83 14.43
CA ARG A 150 17.50 10.63 14.60
C ARG A 150 17.23 12.10 14.90
N GLY A 151 16.00 12.59 14.75
CA GLY A 151 15.63 13.98 14.99
C GLY A 151 14.23 14.31 14.49
N PRO A 152 13.85 15.58 14.45
CA PRO A 152 12.56 16.03 13.96
C PRO A 152 12.47 16.03 12.44
N VAL A 153 11.24 16.10 11.93
CA VAL A 153 10.97 16.44 10.53
C VAL A 153 11.21 17.95 10.36
N ARG A 154 12.03 18.33 9.38
CA ARG A 154 12.31 19.71 9.00
C ARG A 154 11.04 20.47 8.63
N GLY A 155 10.92 21.70 9.08
CA GLY A 155 9.84 22.61 8.69
C GLY A 155 9.20 23.36 9.85
N TRP A 156 8.21 24.18 9.53
CA TRP A 156 7.48 24.98 10.51
C TRP A 156 6.51 24.12 11.33
N ARG A 157 6.54 24.32 12.68
CA ARG A 157 5.61 23.70 13.63
C ARG A 157 5.19 24.75 14.67
N HIS A 158 3.93 25.12 14.69
CA HIS A 158 3.38 26.12 15.61
C HIS A 158 4.18 27.44 15.60
N GLY A 159 4.54 27.95 14.41
CA GLY A 159 5.31 29.20 14.27
C GLY A 159 6.82 29.09 14.56
N VAL A 160 7.33 27.91 14.89
CA VAL A 160 8.75 27.66 15.11
C VAL A 160 9.33 26.82 13.99
N TRP A 161 10.42 27.27 13.39
CA TRP A 161 11.21 26.47 12.45
C TRP A 161 11.97 25.38 13.22
N ARG A 162 11.86 24.14 12.77
CA ARG A 162 12.66 23.03 13.26
C ARG A 162 13.56 22.52 12.14
N ASP A 163 14.85 22.45 12.41
CA ASP A 163 15.76 21.76 11.52
C ASP A 163 15.85 20.29 11.90
N GLY A 164 16.11 19.43 10.91
CA GLY A 164 16.17 17.99 11.15
C GLY A 164 16.44 17.18 9.89
N PRO A 165 16.80 15.90 10.07
CA PRO A 165 17.25 15.03 9.00
C PRO A 165 16.15 14.52 8.07
N TYR A 166 14.88 14.78 8.39
CA TYR A 166 13.76 14.22 7.64
C TYR A 166 12.99 15.28 6.86
N ILE A 167 12.58 14.93 5.66
CA ILE A 167 11.79 15.75 4.75
C ILE A 167 10.30 15.52 4.99
N ALA A 168 9.51 16.59 4.99
CA ALA A 168 8.06 16.51 5.08
C ALA A 168 7.45 16.20 3.70
N ALA A 169 7.20 14.92 3.41
CA ALA A 169 6.59 14.44 2.17
C ALA A 169 5.07 14.20 2.35
N TYR A 170 4.32 15.23 2.81
CA TYR A 170 2.86 15.15 3.01
C TYR A 170 2.22 16.53 2.94
N GLY A 171 0.99 16.61 2.42
CA GLY A 171 0.20 17.84 2.36
C GLY A 171 0.87 18.98 1.57
N LYS A 172 0.23 20.15 1.58
CA LYS A 172 0.70 21.39 0.94
C LYS A 172 1.07 22.41 2.02
N GLY A 173 1.96 23.36 1.70
CA GLY A 173 2.26 24.50 2.59
C GLY A 173 3.72 24.64 2.99
N GLY A 174 4.02 25.69 3.75
CA GLY A 174 5.40 26.09 4.11
C GLY A 174 6.15 25.05 4.92
N GLY A 175 7.44 24.92 4.63
CA GLY A 175 8.34 24.00 5.30
C GLY A 175 8.21 22.55 4.85
N LYS A 176 7.45 22.28 3.80
CA LYS A 176 7.46 20.97 3.14
C LYS A 176 8.70 20.83 2.26
N GLY A 177 9.07 19.60 1.95
CA GLY A 177 10.13 19.34 0.99
C GLY A 177 9.76 19.85 -0.41
N THR A 178 10.77 20.27 -1.15
CA THR A 178 10.62 20.45 -2.60
C THR A 178 10.39 19.09 -3.27
N VAL A 179 9.90 19.09 -4.52
CA VAL A 179 9.72 17.86 -5.30
C VAL A 179 11.00 17.03 -5.31
N ALA A 180 12.14 17.64 -5.64
CA ALA A 180 13.43 16.96 -5.67
C ALA A 180 13.89 16.40 -4.31
N GLU A 181 13.57 17.07 -3.22
CA GLU A 181 13.84 16.56 -1.87
C GLU A 181 12.94 15.39 -1.52
N MET A 182 11.64 15.45 -1.87
CA MET A 182 10.71 14.35 -1.66
C MET A 182 11.09 13.12 -2.49
N GLN A 183 11.47 13.32 -3.76
CA GLN A 183 11.96 12.25 -4.64
C GLN A 183 13.14 11.50 -3.99
N ARG A 184 14.16 12.23 -3.53
CA ARG A 184 15.32 11.63 -2.85
C ARG A 184 14.95 10.97 -1.51
N ALA A 185 14.12 11.64 -0.70
CA ALA A 185 13.76 11.15 0.62
C ALA A 185 12.91 9.87 0.59
N MET A 186 12.13 9.67 -0.48
CA MET A 186 11.24 8.54 -0.67
C MET A 186 11.78 7.49 -1.66
N ASP A 187 12.88 7.80 -2.35
CA ASP A 187 13.43 6.97 -3.44
C ASP A 187 12.42 6.75 -4.58
N ILE A 188 11.73 7.85 -4.97
CA ILE A 188 10.74 7.91 -6.06
C ILE A 188 11.21 8.94 -7.07
N THR A 189 11.69 8.51 -8.24
CA THR A 189 12.32 9.40 -9.24
C THR A 189 11.55 9.52 -10.55
N TRP A 190 10.47 8.77 -10.74
CA TRP A 190 9.73 8.66 -12.00
C TRP A 190 8.52 9.62 -12.08
N THR A 191 8.27 10.41 -11.06
CA THR A 191 7.26 11.46 -11.06
C THR A 191 7.80 12.73 -10.42
N ASP A 192 7.42 13.88 -10.94
CA ASP A 192 7.65 15.24 -10.41
C ASP A 192 6.36 15.87 -9.85
N ALA A 193 5.25 15.14 -9.91
CA ALA A 193 3.98 15.60 -9.38
C ALA A 193 3.98 15.55 -7.85
N HIS A 194 3.92 16.73 -7.21
CA HIS A 194 3.93 16.85 -5.74
C HIS A 194 2.86 15.99 -5.07
N GLU A 195 1.65 15.94 -5.65
CA GLU A 195 0.54 15.18 -5.10
C GLU A 195 0.83 13.67 -5.10
N GLU A 196 1.38 13.16 -6.20
CA GLU A 196 1.77 11.76 -6.33
C GLU A 196 2.84 11.36 -5.29
N LEU A 197 3.84 12.22 -5.09
CA LEU A 197 4.86 12.00 -4.06
C LEU A 197 4.28 12.01 -2.64
N THR A 198 3.30 12.86 -2.36
CA THR A 198 2.69 12.93 -1.03
C THR A 198 1.73 11.78 -0.72
N GLU A 199 1.19 11.12 -1.73
CA GLU A 199 0.30 9.97 -1.60
C GLU A 199 1.07 8.63 -1.58
N ALA A 200 2.15 8.50 -2.35
CA ALA A 200 2.91 7.26 -2.50
C ALA A 200 3.56 6.77 -1.20
N ILE A 201 3.88 5.51 -1.15
CA ILE A 201 4.77 4.91 -0.15
C ILE A 201 6.16 4.67 -0.74
N PRO A 202 7.23 4.70 0.08
CA PRO A 202 8.57 4.34 -0.39
C PRO A 202 8.63 2.91 -0.94
N PRO A 203 9.25 2.67 -2.09
CA PRO A 203 9.42 1.34 -2.67
C PRO A 203 10.08 0.33 -1.73
N ALA A 204 10.96 0.78 -0.86
CA ALA A 204 11.66 -0.07 0.10
C ALA A 204 10.73 -0.92 0.99
N TYR A 205 9.50 -0.45 1.25
CA TYR A 205 8.54 -1.17 2.09
C TYR A 205 8.07 -2.45 1.43
N THR A 206 7.51 -2.33 0.25
CA THR A 206 7.02 -3.50 -0.50
C THR A 206 8.14 -4.35 -1.06
N GLN A 207 9.34 -3.77 -1.29
CA GLN A 207 10.53 -4.54 -1.64
C GLN A 207 10.94 -5.48 -0.50
N HIS A 208 10.88 -5.02 0.75
CA HIS A 208 11.13 -5.87 1.93
C HIS A 208 10.10 -6.99 2.03
N ILE A 209 8.81 -6.65 1.99
CA ILE A 209 7.70 -7.60 2.04
C ILE A 209 7.83 -8.66 0.93
N ALA A 210 8.12 -8.23 -0.29
CA ALA A 210 8.23 -9.09 -1.46
C ALA A 210 9.40 -10.08 -1.39
N ARG A 211 10.55 -9.67 -0.84
CA ARG A 211 11.71 -10.55 -0.66
C ARG A 211 11.39 -11.70 0.29
N ASP A 212 10.70 -11.42 1.37
CA ASP A 212 10.31 -12.43 2.33
C ASP A 212 9.26 -13.37 1.75
N PHE A 213 8.29 -12.85 0.98
CA PHE A 213 7.34 -13.66 0.24
C PHE A 213 8.02 -14.68 -0.69
N ILE A 214 9.05 -14.26 -1.42
CA ILE A 214 9.81 -15.16 -2.28
C ILE A 214 10.64 -16.15 -1.45
N ALA A 215 11.27 -15.71 -0.37
CA ALA A 215 12.12 -16.53 0.48
C ALA A 215 11.33 -17.65 1.18
N ASP A 216 10.07 -17.40 1.52
CA ASP A 216 9.15 -18.39 2.09
C ASP A 216 8.61 -19.40 1.06
N GLY A 217 9.10 -19.34 -0.18
CA GLY A 217 8.72 -20.26 -1.26
C GLY A 217 7.40 -19.90 -1.95
N TRP A 218 6.83 -18.75 -1.63
CA TRP A 218 5.68 -18.20 -2.35
C TRP A 218 6.16 -17.62 -3.69
N GLY A 219 5.43 -17.87 -4.75
CA GLY A 219 5.78 -17.39 -6.09
C GLY A 219 5.59 -18.49 -7.14
N ALA A 220 6.17 -18.33 -8.31
CA ALA A 220 5.92 -19.16 -9.49
C ALA A 220 5.90 -20.67 -9.18
N GLY A 221 4.71 -21.24 -9.11
CA GLY A 221 4.47 -22.67 -8.82
C GLY A 221 3.90 -22.98 -7.45
N PHE A 222 3.60 -21.99 -6.62
CA PHE A 222 2.84 -22.23 -5.39
C PHE A 222 1.42 -22.68 -5.75
N GLU A 223 1.10 -23.91 -5.34
CA GLU A 223 -0.28 -24.41 -5.36
C GLU A 223 -0.85 -24.34 -3.94
N PRO A 224 -1.96 -23.61 -3.71
CA PRO A 224 -2.64 -23.62 -2.44
C PRO A 224 -2.96 -25.03 -2.00
N SER A 225 -2.78 -25.35 -0.72
CA SER A 225 -3.12 -26.67 -0.21
C SER A 225 -4.57 -27.03 -0.52
N PRO A 226 -4.90 -28.33 -0.65
CA PRO A 226 -6.28 -28.76 -0.91
C PRO A 226 -7.29 -28.20 0.10
N ALA A 227 -6.87 -27.97 1.34
CA ALA A 227 -7.72 -27.40 2.39
C ALA A 227 -8.06 -25.90 2.12
N VAL A 228 -7.14 -25.13 1.54
CA VAL A 228 -7.36 -23.74 1.12
C VAL A 228 -8.30 -23.73 -0.10
N ARG A 229 -8.05 -24.60 -1.09
CA ARG A 229 -8.92 -24.74 -2.27
C ARG A 229 -10.36 -25.12 -1.89
N LEU A 230 -10.55 -26.06 -0.95
CA LEU A 230 -11.88 -26.50 -0.49
C LEU A 230 -12.63 -25.38 0.25
N ARG A 231 -11.94 -24.55 1.04
CA ARG A 231 -12.57 -23.39 1.70
C ARG A 231 -13.03 -22.35 0.72
N THR A 232 -12.29 -22.11 -0.35
CA THR A 232 -12.63 -21.18 -1.41
C THR A 232 -13.84 -21.66 -2.23
N LEU A 233 -13.91 -22.96 -2.52
CA LEU A 233 -15.03 -23.57 -3.28
C LEU A 233 -16.34 -23.70 -2.48
N ALA A 234 -16.27 -23.68 -1.14
CA ALA A 234 -17.44 -23.86 -0.26
C ALA A 234 -18.17 -22.56 0.10
N ARG A 235 -17.70 -21.40 -0.34
CA ARG A 235 -18.35 -20.12 -0.05
C ARG A 235 -19.21 -19.65 -1.22
N PRO A 236 -20.44 -19.14 -1.02
CA PRO A 236 -21.26 -18.54 -2.09
C PRO A 236 -20.56 -17.31 -2.67
N SER A 237 -20.64 -17.11 -3.99
CA SER A 237 -20.02 -15.95 -4.67
C SER A 237 -20.59 -14.64 -4.13
N PRO A 238 -19.77 -13.66 -3.72
CA PRO A 238 -20.27 -12.35 -3.36
C PRO A 238 -20.74 -11.65 -4.65
N HIS A 239 -22.03 -11.77 -4.96
CA HIS A 239 -22.61 -10.97 -6.02
C HIS A 239 -22.51 -9.48 -5.70
N PRO A 240 -22.30 -8.58 -6.69
CA PRO A 240 -22.20 -7.14 -6.48
C PRO A 240 -23.38 -6.48 -5.74
N GLY A 241 -24.52 -7.18 -5.65
CA GLY A 241 -25.73 -6.70 -4.97
C GLY A 241 -25.83 -7.04 -3.47
N GLU A 242 -25.04 -7.97 -2.94
CA GLU A 242 -25.18 -8.40 -1.53
C GLU A 242 -24.24 -7.66 -0.57
N LEU A 243 -23.23 -6.96 -1.07
CA LEU A 243 -22.32 -6.15 -0.25
C LEU A 243 -22.89 -4.76 0.11
N ALA A 244 -24.09 -4.41 -0.38
CA ALA A 244 -24.70 -3.10 -0.18
C ALA A 244 -25.63 -2.99 1.05
N VAL A 245 -25.80 -4.04 1.87
CA VAL A 245 -26.79 -4.07 2.98
C VAL A 245 -26.12 -4.44 4.30
N ALA A 246 -25.07 -3.74 4.69
CA ALA A 246 -24.64 -3.63 6.08
C ALA A 246 -24.28 -2.17 6.36
N ALA A 247 -25.31 -1.35 6.48
CA ALA A 247 -25.24 0.02 6.99
C ALA A 247 -25.23 0.01 8.52
#